data_714896b47f3f6a66bbb2ed911862078b
#
_entry.id   714896b47f3f6a66bbb2ed911862078b
#
_cell.length_a   1.000
_cell.length_b   1.000
_cell.length_c   1.000
_cell.angle_alpha   90.00
_cell.angle_beta   90.00
_cell.angle_gamma   90.00
#
_symmetry.space_group_name_H-M   'P 1'
#
loop_
_entity.id
_entity.type
_entity.pdbx_description
1 polymer ?
#
loop_
_entity_poly.entity_id
_entity_poly.type
_entity_poly.pdbx_seq_one_letter_code
_entity_poly.pdbx_strand_id
1 'polypeptide(L)'
;MEKGLFYSEEGLLNRVLFYSDYNEINIFVEDENKEFIYEQIFQRMFNNEVKMVKVFPMKGKPGVEKAFQEYGCEHEGKPAFYLVDGDFDLVMSKKRIENANYIYLEKYNIESYYIDRKAVIKFMAGKMKKIQKVVEETVKFPEWENMIYNPMKELFINYMIAQDVFPSEKNVGISCYSYFNSDGYVNKAKIEEYVNQLKNRIPNYEEKYNTYSSNFETILGGDVTRLVCGKYLLASLSMYLRKITSVKFGQDDFI
;
A
#
# COMPACT_ATOMS: atom_id res chain seq x y z
N MET A 1 -4.36 -21.03 6.59
CA MET A 1 -3.33 -20.30 5.83
C MET A 1 -2.38 -21.34 5.26
N GLU A 2 -2.52 -21.64 3.99
CA GLU A 2 -1.50 -22.41 3.29
C GLU A 2 -0.20 -21.63 3.31
N LYS A 3 0.87 -22.25 3.80
CA LYS A 3 2.21 -21.69 3.66
C LYS A 3 2.56 -21.78 2.19
N GLY A 4 2.44 -20.68 1.45
CA GLY A 4 2.95 -20.58 0.10
C GLY A 4 4.42 -20.97 0.08
N LEU A 5 4.85 -21.61 -0.99
CA LEU A 5 6.26 -21.91 -1.22
C LEU A 5 7.01 -20.57 -1.38
N PHE A 6 7.80 -20.22 -0.36
CA PHE A 6 8.69 -19.07 -0.45
C PHE A 6 9.94 -19.45 -1.26
N TYR A 7 10.23 -18.68 -2.27
CA TYR A 7 11.48 -18.84 -3.02
C TYR A 7 12.68 -18.38 -2.19
N SER A 8 13.80 -19.08 -2.31
CA SER A 8 15.09 -18.57 -1.84
C SER A 8 15.51 -17.36 -2.70
N GLU A 9 16.50 -16.57 -2.26
CA GLU A 9 17.05 -15.49 -3.09
C GLU A 9 17.53 -16.04 -4.45
N GLU A 10 18.23 -17.16 -4.42
CA GLU A 10 18.69 -17.86 -5.62
C GLU A 10 17.53 -18.33 -6.51
N GLY A 11 16.43 -18.79 -5.91
CA GLY A 11 15.20 -19.13 -6.63
C GLY A 11 14.54 -17.95 -7.32
N LEU A 12 14.59 -16.75 -6.72
CA LEU A 12 14.09 -15.52 -7.35
C LEU A 12 14.97 -15.09 -8.53
N LEU A 13 16.28 -15.13 -8.38
CA LEU A 13 17.22 -14.85 -9.47
C LEU A 13 17.03 -15.82 -10.64
N ASN A 14 16.87 -17.11 -10.37
CA ASN A 14 16.58 -18.10 -11.42
C ASN A 14 15.26 -17.82 -12.16
N ARG A 15 14.25 -17.29 -11.47
CA ARG A 15 13.01 -16.83 -12.13
C ARG A 15 13.26 -15.67 -13.08
N VAL A 16 14.09 -14.70 -12.67
CA VAL A 16 14.46 -13.57 -13.54
C VAL A 16 15.11 -14.11 -14.80
N LEU A 17 16.13 -14.94 -14.68
CA LEU A 17 16.83 -15.53 -15.83
C LEU A 17 15.89 -16.31 -16.76
N PHE A 18 14.96 -17.09 -16.21
CA PHE A 18 14.06 -17.92 -17.03
C PHE A 18 12.97 -17.10 -17.75
N TYR A 19 12.38 -16.10 -17.09
CA TYR A 19 11.23 -15.37 -17.66
C TYR A 19 11.63 -14.08 -18.38
N SER A 20 12.82 -13.53 -18.16
CA SER A 20 13.30 -12.34 -18.87
C SER A 20 13.31 -12.54 -20.39
N ASP A 21 13.60 -13.75 -20.86
CA ASP A 21 13.56 -14.09 -22.28
C ASP A 21 12.18 -13.92 -22.93
N TYR A 22 11.13 -14.10 -22.14
CA TYR A 22 9.75 -14.02 -22.61
C TYR A 22 9.11 -12.63 -22.45
N ASN A 23 9.72 -11.75 -21.66
CA ASN A 23 9.29 -10.37 -21.46
C ASN A 23 9.91 -9.44 -22.51
N GLU A 24 9.19 -8.41 -22.94
CA GLU A 24 9.75 -7.27 -23.69
C GLU A 24 10.25 -6.18 -22.76
N ILE A 25 9.72 -6.14 -21.53
CA ILE A 25 10.19 -5.28 -20.44
C ILE A 25 10.27 -6.10 -19.15
N ASN A 26 11.27 -5.82 -18.31
CA ASN A 26 11.44 -6.45 -17.02
C ASN A 26 10.99 -5.51 -15.90
N ILE A 27 10.09 -5.98 -15.04
CA ILE A 27 9.56 -5.18 -13.93
C ILE A 27 9.83 -5.88 -12.61
N PHE A 28 10.55 -5.19 -11.73
CA PHE A 28 10.94 -5.65 -10.40
C PHE A 28 10.08 -4.95 -9.36
N VAL A 29 9.49 -5.71 -8.43
CA VAL A 29 8.55 -5.22 -7.41
C VAL A 29 8.93 -5.70 -6.02
N GLU A 30 8.45 -5.01 -4.97
CA GLU A 30 8.78 -5.39 -3.59
C GLU A 30 8.08 -6.66 -3.12
N ASP A 31 6.78 -6.75 -3.39
CA ASP A 31 5.88 -7.74 -2.78
C ASP A 31 6.00 -9.13 -3.41
N GLU A 32 6.23 -10.15 -2.58
CA GLU A 32 6.03 -11.56 -2.96
C GLU A 32 4.56 -11.94 -2.87
N ASN A 33 4.14 -12.88 -3.73
CA ASN A 33 2.78 -13.43 -3.80
C ASN A 33 1.68 -12.42 -4.21
N LYS A 34 2.08 -11.29 -4.80
CA LYS A 34 1.16 -10.29 -5.38
C LYS A 34 1.47 -9.97 -6.83
N GLU A 35 2.35 -10.75 -7.45
CA GLU A 35 2.82 -10.53 -8.83
C GLU A 35 1.64 -10.38 -9.80
N PHE A 36 0.60 -11.19 -9.62
CA PHE A 36 -0.59 -11.16 -10.48
C PHE A 36 -1.30 -9.80 -10.49
N ILE A 37 -1.23 -9.05 -9.38
CA ILE A 37 -1.81 -7.71 -9.27
C ILE A 37 -1.09 -6.76 -10.22
N TYR A 38 0.23 -6.75 -10.12
CA TYR A 38 1.08 -5.93 -10.97
C TYR A 38 0.95 -6.35 -12.44
N GLU A 39 0.95 -7.66 -12.70
CA GLU A 39 0.75 -8.21 -14.04
C GLU A 39 -0.56 -7.71 -14.67
N GLN A 40 -1.68 -7.75 -13.92
CA GLN A 40 -2.96 -7.24 -14.40
C GLN A 40 -2.96 -5.73 -14.63
N ILE A 41 -2.35 -4.95 -13.73
CA ILE A 41 -2.25 -3.50 -13.88
C ILE A 41 -1.47 -3.17 -15.14
N PHE A 42 -0.30 -3.75 -15.32
CA PHE A 42 0.56 -3.47 -16.48
C PHE A 42 -0.03 -3.99 -17.78
N GLN A 43 -0.67 -5.16 -17.81
CA GLN A 43 -1.38 -5.64 -19.00
C GLN A 43 -2.47 -4.66 -19.44
N ARG A 44 -3.22 -4.08 -18.50
CA ARG A 44 -4.22 -3.05 -18.80
C ARG A 44 -3.58 -1.73 -19.26
N MET A 45 -2.50 -1.30 -18.61
CA MET A 45 -1.78 -0.08 -18.97
C MET A 45 -1.19 -0.15 -20.39
N PHE A 46 -0.61 -1.28 -20.73
CA PHE A 46 0.00 -1.50 -22.05
C PHE A 46 -0.99 -1.96 -23.11
N ASN A 47 -2.26 -2.14 -22.78
CA ASN A 47 -3.31 -2.60 -23.70
C ASN A 47 -2.91 -3.85 -24.50
N ASN A 48 -2.13 -4.74 -23.90
CA ASN A 48 -1.50 -5.91 -24.52
C ASN A 48 -0.53 -5.60 -25.69
N GLU A 49 -0.11 -4.36 -25.86
CA GLU A 49 0.87 -3.97 -26.89
C GLU A 49 2.31 -4.33 -26.49
N VAL A 50 2.58 -4.52 -25.21
CA VAL A 50 3.88 -4.94 -24.67
C VAL A 50 3.72 -6.32 -24.03
N LYS A 51 4.56 -7.24 -24.46
CA LYS A 51 4.57 -8.60 -23.90
C LYS A 51 5.29 -8.61 -22.57
N MET A 52 4.52 -8.84 -21.51
CA MET A 52 5.02 -9.04 -20.16
C MET A 52 4.38 -10.30 -19.59
N VAL A 53 5.18 -11.34 -19.42
CA VAL A 53 4.72 -12.64 -18.93
C VAL A 53 4.74 -12.71 -17.41
N LYS A 54 5.78 -12.12 -16.80
CA LYS A 54 5.97 -12.12 -15.35
C LYS A 54 6.59 -10.82 -14.86
N VAL A 55 6.18 -10.40 -13.66
CA VAL A 55 6.94 -9.44 -12.83
C VAL A 55 7.82 -10.20 -11.83
N PHE A 56 8.86 -9.54 -11.32
CA PHE A 56 9.86 -10.16 -10.47
C PHE A 56 9.79 -9.59 -9.04
N PRO A 57 9.28 -10.35 -8.07
CA PRO A 57 9.26 -9.93 -6.66
C PRO A 57 10.65 -10.07 -6.05
N MET A 58 11.08 -9.06 -5.28
CA MET A 58 12.45 -8.93 -4.78
C MET A 58 12.56 -8.91 -3.24
N LYS A 59 11.52 -9.33 -2.51
CA LYS A 59 11.49 -9.38 -1.03
C LYS A 59 11.74 -8.02 -0.36
N GLY A 60 11.00 -7.01 -0.79
CA GLY A 60 11.03 -5.68 -0.22
C GLY A 60 12.03 -4.74 -0.90
N LYS A 61 12.00 -3.49 -0.48
CA LYS A 61 12.77 -2.39 -1.07
C LYS A 61 14.28 -2.69 -1.19
N PRO A 62 14.97 -3.25 -0.16
CA PRO A 62 16.40 -3.58 -0.29
C PRO A 62 16.70 -4.57 -1.43
N GLY A 63 15.80 -5.51 -1.67
CA GLY A 63 15.95 -6.46 -2.78
C GLY A 63 15.79 -5.79 -4.14
N VAL A 64 14.83 -4.86 -4.27
CA VAL A 64 14.64 -4.06 -5.49
C VAL A 64 15.84 -3.15 -5.73
N GLU A 65 16.38 -2.51 -4.69
CA GLU A 65 17.60 -1.68 -4.77
C GLU A 65 18.80 -2.49 -5.24
N LYS A 66 18.97 -3.69 -4.69
CA LYS A 66 20.05 -4.61 -5.10
C LYS A 66 19.91 -4.99 -6.59
N ALA A 67 18.70 -5.34 -7.02
CA ALA A 67 18.43 -5.65 -8.43
C ALA A 67 18.71 -4.44 -9.35
N PHE A 68 18.36 -3.22 -8.93
CA PHE A 68 18.69 -2.01 -9.67
C PHE A 68 20.21 -1.78 -9.78
N GLN A 69 20.95 -2.02 -8.70
CA GLN A 69 22.42 -1.90 -8.71
C GLN A 69 23.08 -2.96 -9.60
N GLU A 70 22.50 -4.14 -9.68
CA GLU A 70 23.03 -5.27 -10.45
C GLU A 70 22.70 -5.16 -11.95
N TYR A 71 21.45 -4.80 -12.30
CA TYR A 71 20.99 -4.84 -13.69
C TYR A 71 20.90 -3.44 -14.33
N GLY A 72 20.84 -2.37 -13.55
CA GLY A 72 20.70 -0.99 -14.08
C GLY A 72 19.36 -0.76 -14.77
N CYS A 73 19.39 0.05 -15.83
CA CYS A 73 18.19 0.41 -16.60
C CYS A 73 17.81 -0.62 -17.68
N GLU A 74 18.63 -1.66 -17.86
CA GLU A 74 18.47 -2.68 -18.90
C GLU A 74 18.96 -4.03 -18.37
N HIS A 75 18.19 -5.08 -18.61
CA HIS A 75 18.55 -6.44 -18.29
C HIS A 75 18.33 -7.32 -19.53
N GLU A 76 19.39 -8.00 -19.96
CA GLU A 76 19.42 -8.85 -21.17
C GLU A 76 18.88 -8.16 -22.44
N GLY A 77 19.34 -6.91 -22.68
CA GLY A 77 18.94 -6.13 -23.85
C GLY A 77 17.50 -5.60 -23.81
N LYS A 78 16.82 -5.65 -22.66
CA LYS A 78 15.44 -5.21 -22.48
C LYS A 78 15.33 -4.17 -21.35
N PRO A 79 14.46 -3.15 -21.49
CA PRO A 79 14.25 -2.17 -20.43
C PRO A 79 13.89 -2.82 -19.09
N ALA A 80 14.50 -2.36 -18.02
CA ALA A 80 14.25 -2.80 -16.66
C ALA A 80 13.67 -1.64 -15.82
N PHE A 81 12.55 -1.88 -15.15
CA PHE A 81 11.88 -0.93 -14.27
C PHE A 81 11.75 -1.52 -12.87
N TYR A 82 11.89 -0.66 -11.88
CA TYR A 82 11.91 -1.00 -10.46
C TYR A 82 10.83 -0.23 -9.75
N LEU A 83 9.84 -0.95 -9.21
CA LEU A 83 8.68 -0.34 -8.56
C LEU A 83 8.71 -0.64 -7.07
N VAL A 84 8.72 0.42 -6.27
CA VAL A 84 8.76 0.33 -4.81
C VAL A 84 7.61 1.11 -4.18
N ASP A 85 7.20 0.67 -3.00
CA ASP A 85 6.18 1.36 -2.21
C ASP A 85 6.65 2.77 -1.80
N GLY A 86 5.70 3.70 -1.70
CA GLY A 86 5.98 5.07 -1.27
C GLY A 86 6.39 5.14 0.19
N ASP A 87 5.79 4.31 1.03
CA ASP A 87 5.99 4.28 2.48
C ASP A 87 5.93 5.70 3.11
N PHE A 88 6.76 5.96 4.10
CA PHE A 88 6.98 7.28 4.68
C PHE A 88 8.16 8.05 4.06
N ASP A 89 8.82 7.48 3.06
CA ASP A 89 10.12 7.96 2.59
C ASP A 89 10.10 9.43 2.18
N LEU A 90 9.04 9.86 1.47
CA LEU A 90 8.91 11.24 1.01
C LEU A 90 8.70 12.21 2.19
N VAL A 91 7.78 11.88 3.11
CA VAL A 91 7.42 12.74 4.24
C VAL A 91 8.55 12.81 5.28
N MET A 92 9.30 11.72 5.44
CA MET A 92 10.47 11.64 6.31
C MET A 92 11.75 12.15 5.64
N SER A 93 11.68 12.67 4.41
CA SER A 93 12.83 13.18 3.64
C SER A 93 13.98 12.17 3.54
N LYS A 94 13.65 10.88 3.42
CA LYS A 94 14.65 9.85 3.20
C LYS A 94 15.25 9.97 1.81
N LYS A 95 16.53 9.61 1.70
CA LYS A 95 17.22 9.59 0.41
C LYS A 95 16.54 8.60 -0.53
N ARG A 96 16.20 9.05 -1.73
CA ARG A 96 15.60 8.25 -2.80
C ARG A 96 16.58 8.08 -3.96
N ILE A 97 16.44 6.98 -4.68
CA ILE A 97 17.17 6.78 -5.94
C ILE A 97 16.51 7.66 -7.01
N GLU A 98 17.28 8.59 -7.57
CA GLU A 98 16.85 9.49 -8.64
C GLU A 98 17.18 8.86 -9.99
N ASN A 99 16.27 8.05 -10.52
CA ASN A 99 16.41 7.44 -11.83
C ASN A 99 15.01 7.21 -12.43
N ALA A 100 14.84 7.45 -13.73
CA ALA A 100 13.55 7.30 -14.41
C ALA A 100 13.00 5.87 -14.39
N ASN A 101 13.87 4.87 -14.28
CA ASN A 101 13.50 3.46 -14.21
C ASN A 101 13.25 2.97 -12.77
N TYR A 102 13.56 3.79 -11.75
CA TYR A 102 13.33 3.46 -10.35
C TYR A 102 12.15 4.29 -9.83
N ILE A 103 10.99 3.67 -9.73
CA ILE A 103 9.70 4.33 -9.55
C ILE A 103 9.20 4.09 -8.14
N TYR A 104 8.99 5.16 -7.39
CA TYR A 104 8.28 5.12 -6.11
C TYR A 104 6.79 5.33 -6.35
N LEU A 105 5.95 4.47 -5.78
CA LEU A 105 4.51 4.70 -5.79
C LEU A 105 4.18 6.04 -5.13
N GLU A 106 3.23 6.78 -5.70
CA GLU A 106 2.78 8.05 -5.12
C GLU A 106 1.99 7.86 -3.83
N LYS A 107 1.29 6.73 -3.70
CA LYS A 107 0.59 6.30 -2.49
C LYS A 107 1.48 5.43 -1.63
N TYR A 108 1.06 5.21 -0.38
CA TYR A 108 1.82 4.44 0.59
C TYR A 108 2.27 3.09 0.04
N ASN A 109 1.35 2.33 -0.55
CA ASN A 109 1.62 1.04 -1.19
C ASN A 109 0.57 0.73 -2.28
N ILE A 110 0.74 -0.38 -2.99
CA ILE A 110 -0.14 -0.77 -4.09
C ILE A 110 -1.60 -0.94 -3.66
N GLU A 111 -1.87 -1.42 -2.45
CA GLU A 111 -3.24 -1.58 -1.96
C GLU A 111 -3.99 -0.24 -1.80
N SER A 112 -3.27 0.86 -1.62
CA SER A 112 -3.89 2.19 -1.53
C SER A 112 -4.57 2.62 -2.82
N TYR A 113 -4.22 2.03 -3.96
CA TYR A 113 -4.86 2.32 -5.26
C TYR A 113 -6.23 1.65 -5.42
N TYR A 114 -6.54 0.63 -4.62
CA TYR A 114 -7.87 0.01 -4.62
C TYR A 114 -8.93 0.86 -3.90
N ILE A 115 -8.52 1.91 -3.18
CA ILE A 115 -9.42 2.84 -2.52
C ILE A 115 -9.86 3.92 -3.53
N ASP A 116 -10.55 3.47 -4.57
CA ASP A 116 -11.20 4.33 -5.56
C ASP A 116 -12.72 4.21 -5.43
N ARG A 117 -13.41 5.33 -5.22
CA ARG A 117 -14.85 5.37 -5.00
C ARG A 117 -15.61 4.72 -6.15
N LYS A 118 -15.22 5.01 -7.41
CA LYS A 118 -15.94 4.50 -8.58
C LYS A 118 -15.75 2.99 -8.71
N ALA A 119 -14.53 2.51 -8.47
CA ALA A 119 -14.22 1.08 -8.49
C ALA A 119 -15.00 0.33 -7.39
N VAL A 120 -15.01 0.86 -6.17
CA VAL A 120 -15.75 0.28 -5.03
C VAL A 120 -17.26 0.22 -5.31
N ILE A 121 -17.86 1.30 -5.82
CA ILE A 121 -19.29 1.32 -6.19
C ILE A 121 -19.60 0.32 -7.30
N LYS A 122 -18.76 0.22 -8.32
CA LYS A 122 -18.92 -0.76 -9.41
C LYS A 122 -18.82 -2.20 -8.89
N PHE A 123 -17.84 -2.49 -8.05
CA PHE A 123 -17.66 -3.78 -7.40
C PHE A 123 -18.90 -4.15 -6.57
N MET A 124 -19.36 -3.23 -5.70
CA MET A 124 -20.54 -3.46 -4.87
C MET A 124 -21.83 -3.58 -5.67
N ALA A 125 -21.96 -2.89 -6.81
CA ALA A 125 -23.09 -3.04 -7.70
C ALA A 125 -23.22 -4.49 -8.22
N GLY A 126 -22.10 -5.09 -8.61
CA GLY A 126 -22.03 -6.51 -8.96
C GLY A 126 -22.40 -7.44 -7.81
N LYS A 127 -21.79 -7.25 -6.64
CA LYS A 127 -22.04 -8.09 -5.45
C LYS A 127 -23.47 -7.96 -4.92
N MET A 128 -24.06 -6.77 -4.92
CA MET A 128 -25.44 -6.51 -4.46
C MET A 128 -26.49 -6.81 -5.54
N LYS A 129 -26.08 -6.97 -6.79
CA LYS A 129 -26.98 -7.08 -7.96
C LYS A 129 -27.96 -5.89 -8.07
N LYS A 130 -27.44 -4.67 -7.85
CA LYS A 130 -28.18 -3.41 -7.88
C LYS A 130 -27.52 -2.41 -8.82
N ILE A 131 -28.29 -1.42 -9.29
CA ILE A 131 -27.74 -0.32 -10.09
C ILE A 131 -26.85 0.58 -9.22
N GLN A 132 -25.83 1.19 -9.84
CA GLN A 132 -24.83 1.98 -9.12
C GLN A 132 -25.43 3.09 -8.26
N LYS A 133 -26.44 3.80 -8.73
CA LYS A 133 -27.11 4.86 -7.95
C LYS A 133 -27.62 4.36 -6.59
N VAL A 134 -28.30 3.20 -6.56
CA VAL A 134 -28.79 2.60 -5.31
C VAL A 134 -27.62 2.18 -4.40
N VAL A 135 -26.54 1.69 -5.00
CA VAL A 135 -25.33 1.31 -4.26
C VAL A 135 -24.66 2.54 -3.66
N GLU A 136 -24.53 3.64 -4.38
CA GLU A 136 -23.98 4.90 -3.87
C GLU A 136 -24.74 5.42 -2.64
N GLU A 137 -26.08 5.40 -2.74
CA GLU A 137 -26.96 5.79 -1.62
C GLU A 137 -26.84 4.85 -0.40
N THR A 138 -26.53 3.56 -0.64
CA THR A 138 -26.36 2.56 0.42
C THR A 138 -24.96 2.62 1.04
N VAL A 139 -23.93 2.67 0.19
CA VAL A 139 -22.52 2.59 0.60
C VAL A 139 -22.05 3.87 1.29
N LYS A 140 -22.56 5.03 0.88
CA LYS A 140 -22.23 6.33 1.48
C LYS A 140 -20.72 6.52 1.67
N PHE A 141 -19.96 6.25 0.61
CA PHE A 141 -18.50 6.26 0.63
C PHE A 141 -17.88 7.51 1.30
N PRO A 142 -18.39 8.75 1.07
CA PRO A 142 -17.88 9.93 1.76
C PRO A 142 -18.06 9.91 3.28
N GLU A 143 -19.09 9.24 3.80
CA GLU A 143 -19.26 9.11 5.26
C GLU A 143 -18.16 8.21 5.85
N TRP A 144 -17.81 7.13 5.15
CA TRP A 144 -16.68 6.27 5.51
C TRP A 144 -15.35 7.04 5.47
N GLU A 145 -15.07 7.81 4.40
CA GLU A 145 -13.86 8.63 4.29
C GLU A 145 -13.72 9.60 5.46
N ASN A 146 -14.77 10.36 5.76
CA ASN A 146 -14.78 11.32 6.87
C ASN A 146 -14.53 10.67 8.23
N MET A 147 -14.96 9.43 8.39
CA MET A 147 -14.80 8.68 9.63
C MET A 147 -13.40 8.12 9.82
N ILE A 148 -12.74 7.69 8.71
CA ILE A 148 -11.47 6.97 8.81
C ILE A 148 -10.25 7.87 8.64
N TYR A 149 -10.32 8.91 7.79
CA TYR A 149 -9.13 9.63 7.37
C TYR A 149 -8.44 10.35 8.52
N ASN A 150 -9.16 11.13 9.31
CA ASN A 150 -8.53 11.87 10.42
C ASN A 150 -7.90 10.97 11.48
N PRO A 151 -8.57 9.93 12.01
CA PRO A 151 -7.93 9.04 12.98
C PRO A 151 -6.74 8.27 12.41
N MET A 152 -6.80 7.86 11.13
CA MET A 152 -5.69 7.17 10.49
C MET A 152 -4.52 8.12 10.22
N LYS A 153 -4.78 9.36 9.82
CA LYS A 153 -3.73 10.39 9.72
C LYS A 153 -2.98 10.51 11.05
N GLU A 154 -3.72 10.66 12.15
CA GLU A 154 -3.13 10.73 13.50
C GLU A 154 -2.25 9.52 13.81
N LEU A 155 -2.75 8.31 13.59
CA LEU A 155 -1.99 7.08 13.83
C LEU A 155 -0.71 7.03 12.98
N PHE A 156 -0.80 7.38 11.70
CA PHE A 156 0.32 7.25 10.77
C PHE A 156 1.39 8.34 10.97
N ILE A 157 1.02 9.55 11.39
CA ILE A 157 2.00 10.54 11.87
C ILE A 157 2.75 9.99 13.09
N ASN A 158 2.06 9.36 14.01
CA ASN A 158 2.68 8.74 15.17
C ASN A 158 3.55 7.53 14.82
N TYR A 159 3.21 6.77 13.78
CA TYR A 159 4.07 5.72 13.24
C TYR A 159 5.37 6.28 12.64
N MET A 160 5.33 7.44 11.96
CA MET A 160 6.55 8.10 11.49
C MET A 160 7.45 8.51 12.67
N ILE A 161 6.86 9.10 13.74
CA ILE A 161 7.61 9.45 14.96
C ILE A 161 8.25 8.20 15.58
N ALA A 162 7.49 7.11 15.71
CA ALA A 162 7.99 5.85 16.23
C ALA A 162 9.11 5.27 15.36
N GLN A 163 8.97 5.31 14.04
CA GLN A 163 9.99 4.82 13.12
C GLN A 163 11.28 5.65 13.16
N ASP A 164 11.16 6.94 13.38
CA ASP A 164 12.31 7.85 13.50
C ASP A 164 13.09 7.63 14.81
N VAL A 165 12.38 7.44 15.93
CA VAL A 165 13.00 7.33 17.26
C VAL A 165 13.32 5.89 17.62
N PHE A 166 12.50 4.94 17.20
CA PHE A 166 12.61 3.52 17.53
C PHE A 166 12.53 2.65 16.26
N PRO A 167 13.50 2.73 15.34
CA PRO A 167 13.41 2.10 14.02
C PRO A 167 13.30 0.57 14.05
N SER A 168 13.66 -0.07 15.15
CA SER A 168 13.51 -1.52 15.34
C SER A 168 12.15 -1.95 15.89
N GLU A 169 11.31 -1.02 16.35
CA GLU A 169 9.99 -1.34 16.87
C GLU A 169 8.98 -1.51 15.72
N LYS A 170 8.12 -2.51 15.86
CA LYS A 170 7.03 -2.72 14.90
C LYS A 170 6.00 -1.59 15.02
N ASN A 171 5.65 -1.02 13.90
CA ASN A 171 4.61 0.01 13.77
C ASN A 171 3.56 -0.38 12.71
N VAL A 172 3.69 0.03 11.46
CA VAL A 172 2.75 -0.31 10.36
C VAL A 172 2.58 -1.83 10.16
N GLY A 173 3.59 -2.63 10.52
CA GLY A 173 3.53 -4.09 10.51
C GLY A 173 2.66 -4.73 11.62
N ILE A 174 2.07 -3.92 12.51
CA ILE A 174 1.06 -4.38 13.48
C ILE A 174 -0.23 -4.70 12.71
N SER A 175 -0.98 -5.70 13.19
CA SER A 175 -2.24 -6.05 12.56
C SER A 175 -3.18 -4.84 12.45
N CYS A 176 -3.53 -4.45 11.23
CA CYS A 176 -4.44 -3.33 10.97
C CYS A 176 -5.80 -3.49 11.68
N TYR A 177 -6.28 -4.73 11.81
CA TYR A 177 -7.55 -5.03 12.48
C TYR A 177 -7.60 -4.62 13.96
N SER A 178 -6.45 -4.46 14.62
CA SER A 178 -6.40 -4.06 16.03
C SER A 178 -6.93 -2.65 16.27
N TYR A 179 -6.97 -1.80 15.24
CA TYR A 179 -7.44 -0.42 15.32
C TYR A 179 -8.88 -0.21 14.86
N PHE A 180 -9.60 -1.28 14.54
CA PHE A 180 -10.99 -1.20 14.09
C PHE A 180 -11.94 -1.99 14.98
N ASN A 181 -13.16 -1.50 15.09
CA ASN A 181 -14.30 -2.23 15.61
C ASN A 181 -14.82 -3.20 14.54
N SER A 182 -15.74 -4.09 14.90
CA SER A 182 -16.31 -5.10 14.00
C SER A 182 -17.08 -4.53 12.80
N ASP A 183 -17.44 -3.26 12.84
CA ASP A 183 -18.13 -2.53 11.78
C ASP A 183 -17.20 -1.71 10.86
N GLY A 184 -15.88 -1.80 11.08
CA GLY A 184 -14.88 -1.08 10.33
C GLY A 184 -14.63 0.35 10.82
N TYR A 185 -15.34 0.80 11.85
CA TYR A 185 -15.08 2.09 12.49
C TYR A 185 -13.79 2.06 13.30
N VAL A 186 -13.10 3.19 13.33
CA VAL A 186 -11.84 3.31 14.05
C VAL A 186 -12.08 3.24 15.56
N ASN A 187 -11.33 2.41 16.24
CA ASN A 187 -11.25 2.38 17.70
C ASN A 187 -10.30 3.49 18.17
N LYS A 188 -10.84 4.69 18.35
CA LYS A 188 -10.07 5.88 18.76
C LYS A 188 -9.31 5.68 20.06
N ALA A 189 -9.88 4.98 21.03
CA ALA A 189 -9.23 4.73 22.32
C ALA A 189 -7.89 3.98 22.16
N LYS A 190 -7.79 3.05 21.21
CA LYS A 190 -6.52 2.36 20.92
C LYS A 190 -5.48 3.25 20.27
N ILE A 191 -5.91 4.19 19.43
CA ILE A 191 -4.99 5.18 18.86
C ILE A 191 -4.50 6.13 19.97
N GLU A 192 -5.39 6.63 20.81
CA GLU A 192 -5.05 7.49 21.94
C GLU A 192 -4.09 6.78 22.92
N GLU A 193 -4.33 5.51 23.22
CA GLU A 193 -3.43 4.71 24.04
C GLU A 193 -2.01 4.66 23.42
N TYR A 194 -1.90 4.35 22.13
CA TYR A 194 -0.63 4.31 21.41
C TYR A 194 0.07 5.68 21.41
N VAL A 195 -0.65 6.75 21.12
CA VAL A 195 -0.13 8.13 21.15
C VAL A 195 0.39 8.49 22.54
N ASN A 196 -0.37 8.18 23.60
CA ASN A 196 0.05 8.46 24.99
C ASN A 196 1.30 7.67 25.38
N GLN A 197 1.46 6.43 24.91
CA GLN A 197 2.68 5.66 25.13
C GLN A 197 3.90 6.34 24.47
N LEU A 198 3.75 6.86 23.24
CA LEU A 198 4.83 7.60 22.58
C LEU A 198 5.16 8.91 23.28
N LYS A 199 4.15 9.69 23.66
CA LYS A 199 4.34 10.96 24.42
C LYS A 199 5.13 10.76 25.70
N ASN A 200 4.85 9.70 26.44
CA ASN A 200 5.55 9.37 27.67
C ASN A 200 7.00 8.92 27.47
N ARG A 201 7.36 8.46 26.27
CA ARG A 201 8.68 7.89 25.95
C ARG A 201 9.58 8.86 25.18
N ILE A 202 9.01 9.86 24.51
CA ILE A 202 9.73 10.75 23.60
C ILE A 202 9.72 12.17 24.15
N PRO A 203 10.82 12.68 24.68
CA PRO A 203 10.86 14.01 25.32
C PRO A 203 10.47 15.18 24.39
N ASN A 204 10.85 15.09 23.10
CA ASN A 204 10.54 16.11 22.08
C ASN A 204 9.40 15.69 21.15
N TYR A 205 8.42 14.95 21.67
CA TYR A 205 7.30 14.41 20.88
C TYR A 205 6.55 15.51 20.11
N GLU A 206 6.18 16.62 20.77
CA GLU A 206 5.38 17.69 20.14
C GLU A 206 6.12 18.37 18.97
N GLU A 207 7.44 18.53 19.07
CA GLU A 207 8.28 19.05 17.99
C GLU A 207 8.22 18.12 16.77
N LYS A 208 8.43 16.81 16.99
CA LYS A 208 8.37 15.80 15.92
C LYS A 208 6.98 15.71 15.30
N TYR A 209 5.94 15.73 16.13
CA TYR A 209 4.56 15.71 15.65
C TYR A 209 4.26 16.90 14.73
N ASN A 210 4.63 18.12 15.16
CA ASN A 210 4.45 19.31 14.36
C ASN A 210 5.24 19.25 13.04
N THR A 211 6.46 18.74 13.08
CA THR A 211 7.31 18.58 11.89
C THR A 211 6.66 17.62 10.88
N TYR A 212 6.29 16.40 11.29
CA TYR A 212 5.70 15.43 10.37
C TYR A 212 4.27 15.80 9.94
N SER A 213 3.50 16.45 10.80
CA SER A 213 2.19 16.99 10.43
C SER A 213 2.32 18.08 9.36
N SER A 214 3.29 19.00 9.51
CA SER A 214 3.59 20.02 8.50
C SER A 214 4.07 19.41 7.19
N ASN A 215 4.97 18.43 7.25
CA ASN A 215 5.46 17.73 6.06
C ASN A 215 4.33 16.99 5.33
N PHE A 216 3.41 16.37 6.05
CA PHE A 216 2.22 15.75 5.46
C PHE A 216 1.40 16.77 4.66
N GLU A 217 1.11 17.93 5.24
CA GLU A 217 0.35 18.98 4.56
C GLU A 217 1.11 19.56 3.35
N THR A 218 2.40 19.83 3.50
CA THR A 218 3.18 20.52 2.44
C THR A 218 3.64 19.58 1.33
N ILE A 219 4.03 18.36 1.65
CA ILE A 219 4.61 17.40 0.69
C ILE A 219 3.54 16.52 0.05
N LEU A 220 2.58 16.02 0.84
CA LEU A 220 1.51 15.16 0.34
C LEU A 220 0.21 15.94 0.01
N GLY A 221 0.17 17.25 0.26
CA GLY A 221 -1.01 18.07 0.02
C GLY A 221 -2.21 17.71 0.90
N GLY A 222 -1.95 17.13 2.09
CA GLY A 222 -3.00 16.66 3.00
C GLY A 222 -3.74 15.40 2.51
N ASP A 223 -3.27 14.72 1.48
CA ASP A 223 -3.90 13.49 0.97
C ASP A 223 -3.59 12.29 1.87
N VAL A 224 -4.57 11.90 2.66
CA VAL A 224 -4.48 10.75 3.59
C VAL A 224 -4.21 9.44 2.86
N THR A 225 -4.69 9.28 1.61
CA THR A 225 -4.47 8.04 0.84
C THR A 225 -3.01 7.85 0.41
N ARG A 226 -2.20 8.91 0.46
CA ARG A 226 -0.75 8.87 0.22
C ARG A 226 0.06 8.57 1.49
N LEU A 227 -0.52 8.84 2.67
CA LEU A 227 0.13 8.63 3.97
C LEU A 227 -0.20 7.27 4.58
N VAL A 228 -1.45 6.84 4.46
CA VAL A 228 -1.97 5.66 5.15
C VAL A 228 -1.78 4.41 4.32
N CYS A 229 -1.20 3.38 4.92
CA CYS A 229 -1.04 2.06 4.28
C CYS A 229 -2.41 1.52 3.83
N GLY A 230 -2.51 1.17 2.57
CA GLY A 230 -3.75 0.68 1.94
C GLY A 230 -4.35 -0.54 2.63
N LYS A 231 -3.54 -1.37 3.27
CA LYS A 231 -4.03 -2.51 4.08
C LYS A 231 -4.97 -2.08 5.20
N TYR A 232 -4.69 -0.93 5.86
CA TYR A 232 -5.56 -0.37 6.90
C TYR A 232 -6.87 0.15 6.29
N LEU A 233 -6.78 0.89 5.19
CA LEU A 233 -7.95 1.43 4.51
C LEU A 233 -8.85 0.31 3.97
N LEU A 234 -8.28 -0.71 3.31
CA LEU A 234 -9.02 -1.86 2.80
C LEU A 234 -9.66 -2.69 3.92
N ALA A 235 -8.94 -2.88 5.03
CA ALA A 235 -9.51 -3.60 6.19
C ALA A 235 -10.76 -2.90 6.70
N SER A 236 -10.68 -1.59 6.98
CA SER A 236 -11.83 -0.80 7.42
C SER A 236 -12.96 -0.81 6.39
N LEU A 237 -12.65 -0.51 5.12
CA LEU A 237 -13.64 -0.45 4.05
C LEU A 237 -14.38 -1.78 3.88
N SER A 238 -13.66 -2.90 3.90
CA SER A 238 -14.24 -4.24 3.78
C SER A 238 -15.20 -4.56 4.94
N MET A 239 -14.81 -4.21 6.17
CA MET A 239 -15.64 -4.40 7.36
C MET A 239 -16.87 -3.51 7.31
N TYR A 240 -16.70 -2.22 6.97
CA TYR A 240 -17.77 -1.25 6.81
C TYR A 240 -18.79 -1.71 5.77
N LEU A 241 -18.34 -2.04 4.56
CA LEU A 241 -19.22 -2.46 3.46
C LEU A 241 -19.99 -3.74 3.81
N ARG A 242 -19.34 -4.74 4.43
CA ARG A 242 -20.01 -5.97 4.90
C ARG A 242 -21.10 -5.65 5.92
N LYS A 243 -20.83 -4.71 6.83
CA LYS A 243 -21.79 -4.31 7.87
C LYS A 243 -23.02 -3.62 7.29
N ILE A 244 -22.85 -2.64 6.39
CA ILE A 244 -23.97 -1.84 5.88
C ILE A 244 -24.77 -2.56 4.78
N THR A 245 -24.14 -3.49 4.05
CA THR A 245 -24.81 -4.19 2.93
C THR A 245 -25.22 -5.61 3.25
N SER A 246 -24.69 -6.19 4.33
CA SER A 246 -24.82 -7.62 4.68
C SER A 246 -24.31 -8.58 3.60
N VAL A 247 -23.54 -8.09 2.61
CA VAL A 247 -22.95 -8.90 1.55
C VAL A 247 -21.67 -9.53 2.05
N LYS A 248 -21.48 -10.83 1.79
CA LYS A 248 -20.26 -11.56 2.16
C LYS A 248 -19.24 -11.47 1.02
N PHE A 249 -18.03 -11.00 1.34
CA PHE A 249 -16.86 -10.99 0.46
C PHE A 249 -15.60 -10.86 1.33
N GLY A 250 -14.45 -11.29 0.78
CA GLY A 250 -13.12 -11.11 1.40
C GLY A 250 -12.45 -9.82 0.92
N GLN A 251 -11.28 -9.50 1.49
CA GLN A 251 -10.44 -8.42 0.97
C GLN A 251 -9.92 -8.75 -0.44
N ASP A 252 -9.58 -10.01 -0.66
CA ASP A 252 -9.06 -10.50 -1.95
C ASP A 252 -10.09 -10.39 -3.10
N ASP A 253 -11.37 -10.24 -2.77
CA ASP A 253 -12.40 -9.98 -3.78
C ASP A 253 -12.32 -8.56 -4.40
N PHE A 254 -11.59 -7.62 -3.76
CA PHE A 254 -11.35 -6.28 -4.29
C PHE A 254 -10.20 -6.24 -5.31
N ILE A 255 -9.37 -7.23 -5.28
CA ILE A 255 -8.17 -7.40 -6.08
C ILE A 255 -8.49 -8.29 -7.28
#